data_9e30789c977bbc569441fd7024b32b9e
#
_entry.id   9e30789c977bbc569441fd7024b32b9e
#
_cell.length_a   1.000
_cell.length_b   1.000
_cell.length_c   1.000
_cell.angle_alpha   90.00
_cell.angle_beta   90.00
_cell.angle_gamma   90.00
#
_symmetry.space_group_name_H-M   'P 1'
#
loop_
_entity.id
_entity.type
_entity.pdbx_description
1 polymer ?
#
loop_
_entity_poly.entity_id
_entity_poly.type
_entity_poly.pdbx_seq_one_letter_code
_entity_poly.pdbx_strand_id
1 'polypeptide(L)'
;MNTAASSSILNEIQQYKDNYYQSEGKNWLFKKNQKMDCAKKISEQFDLNTLIINTIYEIPNTNKILFDYTVFKLYASPDNYETIIQYTLALFEYMLTKHASIEMNVILDTFTISAAERYQSVIQMFCNKCMTSKTRYSNYITQMNLYYTPAMIDSIRALLRPFIDNNVYERIVMYSKSESPEILKKLLGRDS
;
A
#
# COMPACT_ATOMS: atom_id res chain seq x y z
N MET A 1 -2.21 -13.58 12.02
CA MET A 1 -2.34 -12.20 12.54
C MET A 1 -3.58 -12.10 13.40
N ASN A 2 -3.50 -11.43 14.55
CA ASN A 2 -4.64 -11.31 15.46
C ASN A 2 -5.58 -10.20 14.93
N THR A 3 -6.61 -10.59 14.18
CA THR A 3 -7.55 -9.68 13.50
C THR A 3 -8.23 -8.69 14.47
N ALA A 4 -8.42 -9.08 15.72
CA ALA A 4 -9.01 -8.21 16.75
C ALA A 4 -8.07 -7.07 17.17
N ALA A 5 -6.76 -7.33 17.35
CA ALA A 5 -5.77 -6.30 17.68
C ALA A 5 -5.56 -5.31 16.52
N SER A 6 -5.56 -5.80 15.28
CA SER A 6 -5.47 -4.93 14.09
C SER A 6 -6.69 -4.00 13.94
N SER A 7 -7.89 -4.49 14.24
CA SER A 7 -9.10 -3.65 14.18
C SER A 7 -9.12 -2.59 15.29
N SER A 8 -8.60 -2.89 16.49
CA SER A 8 -8.51 -1.92 17.59
C SER A 8 -7.62 -0.74 17.23
N ILE A 9 -6.39 -1.01 16.80
CA ILE A 9 -5.44 0.07 16.44
C ILE A 9 -5.95 0.94 15.27
N LEU A 10 -6.60 0.34 14.27
CA LEU A 10 -7.17 1.12 13.15
C LEU A 10 -8.32 2.04 13.63
N ASN A 11 -9.12 1.60 14.58
CA ASN A 11 -10.16 2.44 15.19
C ASN A 11 -9.57 3.61 15.99
N GLU A 12 -8.51 3.36 16.78
CA GLU A 12 -7.79 4.40 17.51
C GLU A 12 -7.17 5.45 16.57
N ILE A 13 -6.56 5.00 15.48
CA ILE A 13 -6.00 5.89 14.44
C ILE A 13 -7.10 6.71 13.77
N GLN A 14 -8.25 6.11 13.48
CA GLN A 14 -9.37 6.83 12.88
C GLN A 14 -9.90 7.90 13.86
N GLN A 15 -10.02 7.57 15.13
CA GLN A 15 -10.41 8.52 16.17
C GLN A 15 -9.41 9.68 16.30
N TYR A 16 -8.10 9.36 16.32
CA TYR A 16 -7.05 10.38 16.35
C TYR A 16 -7.15 11.34 15.14
N LYS A 17 -7.33 10.77 13.96
CA LYS A 17 -7.50 11.53 12.74
C LYS A 17 -8.74 12.44 12.76
N ASP A 18 -9.86 11.94 13.27
CA ASP A 18 -11.10 12.72 13.38
C ASP A 18 -10.90 13.90 14.37
N ASN A 19 -10.23 13.66 15.50
CA ASN A 19 -9.85 14.71 16.46
C ASN A 19 -8.91 15.75 15.83
N TYR A 20 -7.91 15.31 15.04
CA TYR A 20 -7.02 16.21 14.32
C TYR A 20 -7.79 17.17 13.39
N TYR A 21 -8.74 16.65 12.60
CA TYR A 21 -9.54 17.50 11.70
C TYR A 21 -10.60 18.34 12.42
N GLN A 22 -11.00 17.97 13.62
CA GLN A 22 -11.87 18.79 14.46
C GLN A 22 -11.11 19.98 15.05
N SER A 23 -9.88 19.78 15.52
CA SER A 23 -9.06 20.82 16.15
C SER A 23 -8.46 21.79 15.13
N GLU A 24 -7.92 21.30 14.01
CA GLU A 24 -7.22 22.11 13.00
C GLU A 24 -8.18 22.71 11.94
N GLY A 25 -9.42 22.22 11.90
CA GLY A 25 -10.34 22.53 10.79
C GLY A 25 -9.94 21.87 9.48
N LYS A 26 -10.86 21.83 8.52
CA LYS A 26 -10.57 21.29 7.17
C LYS A 26 -10.04 22.40 6.27
N ASN A 27 -8.75 22.34 5.95
CA ASN A 27 -8.14 23.28 5.03
C ASN A 27 -8.39 22.84 3.57
N TRP A 28 -9.31 23.52 2.90
CA TRP A 28 -9.67 23.19 1.52
C TRP A 28 -8.62 23.65 0.47
N LEU A 29 -7.82 24.69 0.77
CA LEU A 29 -6.77 25.20 -0.12
C LEU A 29 -5.53 24.32 -0.09
N PHE A 30 -5.14 23.81 1.10
CA PHE A 30 -3.91 23.04 1.30
C PHE A 30 -4.19 21.58 1.72
N LYS A 31 -5.23 20.98 1.15
CA LYS A 31 -5.65 19.59 1.48
C LYS A 31 -4.52 18.58 1.41
N LYS A 32 -3.62 18.71 0.44
CA LYS A 32 -2.49 17.79 0.27
C LYS A 32 -1.56 17.86 1.48
N ASN A 33 -1.15 19.06 1.85
CA ASN A 33 -0.22 19.29 2.96
C ASN A 33 -0.85 18.88 4.30
N GLN A 34 -2.11 19.24 4.54
CA GLN A 34 -2.82 18.85 5.75
C GLN A 34 -2.96 17.33 5.90
N LYS A 35 -3.19 16.59 4.79
CA LYS A 35 -3.21 15.12 4.83
C LYS A 35 -1.86 14.53 5.15
N MET A 36 -0.77 15.11 4.63
CA MET A 36 0.58 14.64 4.93
C MET A 36 0.99 14.96 6.36
N ASP A 37 0.63 16.15 6.88
CA ASP A 37 0.86 16.53 8.28
C ASP A 37 0.11 15.60 9.24
N CYS A 38 -1.17 15.34 8.99
CA CYS A 38 -1.95 14.38 9.76
C CYS A 38 -1.29 12.98 9.76
N ALA A 39 -0.85 12.49 8.61
CA ALA A 39 -0.19 11.20 8.48
C ALA A 39 1.14 11.15 9.25
N LYS A 40 1.93 12.22 9.20
CA LYS A 40 3.15 12.36 10.00
C LYS A 40 2.86 12.27 11.49
N LYS A 41 1.90 13.06 12.00
CA LYS A 41 1.50 13.04 13.41
C LYS A 41 1.01 11.66 13.87
N ILE A 42 0.29 10.93 13.01
CA ILE A 42 -0.10 9.54 13.29
C ILE A 42 1.14 8.64 13.42
N SER A 43 2.11 8.76 12.51
CA SER A 43 3.33 7.94 12.57
C SER A 43 4.24 8.28 13.76
N GLU A 44 4.10 9.46 14.36
CA GLU A 44 4.80 9.87 15.59
C GLU A 44 4.09 9.37 16.84
N GLN A 45 2.75 9.23 16.80
CA GLN A 45 1.91 8.84 17.93
C GLN A 45 1.78 7.33 18.08
N PHE A 46 1.79 6.59 16.98
CA PHE A 46 1.59 5.14 16.94
C PHE A 46 2.88 4.41 16.55
N ASP A 47 3.05 3.18 17.01
CA ASP A 47 4.22 2.37 16.64
C ASP A 47 4.28 2.14 15.13
N LEU A 48 5.30 2.70 14.49
CA LEU A 48 5.47 2.66 13.04
C LEU A 48 5.59 1.22 12.51
N ASN A 49 6.25 0.32 13.23
CA ASN A 49 6.38 -1.06 12.81
C ASN A 49 5.01 -1.74 12.77
N THR A 50 4.19 -1.51 13.78
CA THR A 50 2.80 -2.01 13.81
C THR A 50 1.98 -1.47 12.64
N LEU A 51 2.13 -0.20 12.27
CA LEU A 51 1.47 0.39 11.11
C LEU A 51 1.93 -0.27 9.82
N ILE A 52 3.23 -0.49 9.65
CA ILE A 52 3.80 -1.11 8.44
C ILE A 52 3.34 -2.56 8.29
N ILE A 53 3.39 -3.37 9.34
CA ILE A 53 2.97 -4.78 9.26
C ILE A 53 1.46 -4.96 9.03
N ASN A 54 0.64 -3.95 9.34
CA ASN A 54 -0.78 -3.92 8.98
C ASN A 54 -1.02 -3.40 7.57
N THR A 55 -0.03 -2.75 6.95
CA THR A 55 -0.07 -2.23 5.58
C THR A 55 0.38 -3.26 4.57
N ILE A 56 1.50 -3.96 4.86
CA ILE A 56 2.09 -4.93 3.93
C ILE A 56 2.53 -6.17 4.67
N TYR A 57 2.06 -7.33 4.21
CA TYR A 57 2.32 -8.61 4.86
C TYR A 57 2.17 -9.81 3.90
N GLU A 58 2.81 -10.93 4.24
CA GLU A 58 2.62 -12.20 3.55
C GLU A 58 1.24 -12.79 3.84
N ILE A 59 0.61 -13.39 2.84
CA ILE A 59 -0.56 -14.25 3.04
C ILE A 59 -0.03 -15.63 3.41
N PRO A 60 -0.35 -16.16 4.62
CA PRO A 60 0.25 -17.38 5.14
C PRO A 60 0.20 -18.57 4.18
N ASN A 61 1.31 -19.32 4.10
CA ASN A 61 1.47 -20.51 3.27
C ASN A 61 1.32 -20.27 1.76
N THR A 62 1.55 -19.05 1.29
CA THR A 62 1.51 -18.70 -0.14
C THR A 62 2.73 -17.86 -0.53
N ASN A 63 2.96 -17.68 -1.85
CA ASN A 63 3.92 -16.72 -2.38
C ASN A 63 3.34 -15.30 -2.54
N LYS A 64 2.25 -15.00 -1.84
CA LYS A 64 1.47 -13.77 -2.03
C LYS A 64 1.74 -12.75 -0.93
N ILE A 65 1.91 -11.51 -1.34
CA ILE A 65 2.02 -10.36 -0.45
C ILE A 65 0.80 -9.48 -0.67
N LEU A 66 0.18 -9.03 0.42
CA LEU A 66 -0.89 -8.03 0.38
C LEU A 66 -0.32 -6.66 0.79
N PHE A 67 -0.70 -5.63 0.04
CA PHE A 67 -0.50 -4.22 0.38
C PHE A 67 -1.86 -3.53 0.47
N ASP A 68 -2.15 -2.89 1.60
CA ASP A 68 -3.40 -2.17 1.82
C ASP A 68 -3.17 -0.64 1.81
N TYR A 69 -3.58 0.01 0.71
CA TYR A 69 -3.52 1.46 0.60
C TYR A 69 -4.39 2.16 1.65
N THR A 70 -5.48 1.55 2.11
CA THR A 70 -6.37 2.20 3.08
C THR A 70 -5.70 2.40 4.44
N VAL A 71 -4.80 1.50 4.81
CA VAL A 71 -3.94 1.62 6.00
C VAL A 71 -2.75 2.54 5.71
N PHE A 72 -2.05 2.32 4.58
CA PHE A 72 -0.89 3.12 4.17
C PHE A 72 -1.16 4.63 4.23
N LYS A 73 -2.28 5.08 3.65
CA LYS A 73 -2.63 6.51 3.59
C LYS A 73 -2.85 7.18 4.95
N LEU A 74 -3.01 6.40 6.03
CA LEU A 74 -3.24 6.93 7.37
C LEU A 74 -1.97 7.54 7.98
N TYR A 75 -0.80 6.96 7.68
CA TYR A 75 0.45 7.31 8.35
C TYR A 75 1.63 7.60 7.41
N ALA A 76 1.53 7.20 6.12
CA ALA A 76 2.64 7.35 5.19
C ALA A 76 2.91 8.82 4.85
N SER A 77 4.13 9.26 5.10
CA SER A 77 4.64 10.60 4.84
C SER A 77 6.09 10.54 4.36
N PRO A 78 6.65 11.59 3.77
CA PRO A 78 8.05 11.60 3.33
C PRO A 78 9.05 11.19 4.42
N ASP A 79 8.74 11.43 5.68
CA ASP A 79 9.61 11.16 6.82
C ASP A 79 9.80 9.65 7.08
N ASN A 80 8.83 8.81 6.64
CA ASN A 80 8.87 7.36 6.87
C ASN A 80 8.89 6.50 5.59
N TYR A 81 8.92 7.10 4.41
CA TYR A 81 8.93 6.35 3.14
C TYR A 81 10.10 5.37 3.03
N GLU A 82 11.29 5.78 3.44
CA GLU A 82 12.46 4.91 3.38
C GLU A 82 12.29 3.68 4.28
N THR A 83 11.77 3.87 5.51
CA THR A 83 11.49 2.77 6.46
C THR A 83 10.48 1.78 5.89
N ILE A 84 9.39 2.29 5.28
CA ILE A 84 8.37 1.44 4.65
C ILE A 84 8.97 0.64 3.48
N ILE A 85 9.79 1.29 2.65
CA ILE A 85 10.45 0.64 1.51
C ILE A 85 11.42 -0.42 1.99
N GLN A 86 12.25 -0.14 2.99
CA GLN A 86 13.21 -1.11 3.54
C GLN A 86 12.49 -2.34 4.09
N TYR A 87 11.41 -2.15 4.85
CA TYR A 87 10.60 -3.26 5.32
C TYR A 87 10.04 -4.09 4.15
N THR A 88 9.52 -3.43 3.11
CA THR A 88 8.96 -4.10 1.94
C THR A 88 10.00 -4.96 1.21
N LEU A 89 11.22 -4.42 1.03
CA LEU A 89 12.31 -5.15 0.39
C LEU A 89 12.79 -6.32 1.26
N ALA A 90 12.87 -6.15 2.58
CA ALA A 90 13.19 -7.24 3.51
C ALA A 90 12.13 -8.35 3.47
N LEU A 91 10.85 -7.99 3.36
CA LEU A 91 9.78 -8.95 3.16
C LEU A 91 9.91 -9.70 1.83
N PHE A 92 10.30 -9.01 0.74
CA PHE A 92 10.57 -9.65 -0.55
C PHE A 92 11.73 -10.65 -0.45
N GLU A 93 12.83 -10.27 0.19
CA GLU A 93 13.96 -11.18 0.44
C GLU A 93 13.52 -12.42 1.21
N TYR A 94 12.80 -12.24 2.31
CA TYR A 94 12.25 -13.33 3.08
C TYR A 94 11.34 -14.24 2.25
N MET A 95 10.43 -13.68 1.45
CA MET A 95 9.55 -14.47 0.57
C MET A 95 10.36 -15.29 -0.45
N LEU A 96 11.41 -14.72 -1.02
CA LEU A 96 12.27 -15.40 -1.98
C LEU A 96 13.16 -16.50 -1.35
N THR A 97 13.33 -16.55 -0.04
CA THR A 97 13.93 -17.72 0.63
C THR A 97 13.00 -18.92 0.66
N LYS A 98 11.70 -18.69 0.54
CA LYS A 98 10.66 -19.74 0.63
C LYS A 98 10.04 -20.11 -0.71
N HIS A 99 9.99 -19.14 -1.64
CA HIS A 99 9.26 -19.24 -2.90
C HIS A 99 10.13 -18.76 -4.06
N ALA A 100 9.95 -19.35 -5.23
CA ALA A 100 10.66 -18.96 -6.45
C ALA A 100 10.18 -17.63 -7.04
N SER A 101 9.03 -17.11 -6.60
CA SER A 101 8.40 -15.91 -7.12
C SER A 101 7.48 -15.27 -6.09
N ILE A 102 7.06 -14.03 -6.38
CA ILE A 102 6.16 -13.23 -5.57
C ILE A 102 4.94 -12.83 -6.41
N GLU A 103 3.76 -12.95 -5.83
CA GLU A 103 2.53 -12.35 -6.33
C GLU A 103 2.14 -11.17 -5.44
N MET A 104 2.05 -9.97 -6.02
CA MET A 104 1.63 -8.76 -5.31
C MET A 104 0.12 -8.58 -5.41
N ASN A 105 -0.52 -8.30 -4.28
CA ASN A 105 -1.94 -8.03 -4.17
C ASN A 105 -2.14 -6.67 -3.51
N VAL A 106 -2.70 -5.70 -4.23
CA VAL A 106 -2.78 -4.30 -3.82
C VAL A 106 -4.23 -3.86 -3.70
N ILE A 107 -4.66 -3.51 -2.50
CA ILE A 107 -5.99 -2.95 -2.25
C ILE A 107 -5.92 -1.44 -2.49
N LEU A 108 -6.69 -0.94 -3.48
CA LEU A 108 -6.74 0.46 -3.90
C LEU A 108 -8.04 1.18 -3.47
N ASP A 109 -8.77 0.63 -2.50
CA ASP A 109 -10.01 1.30 -2.10
C ASP A 109 -9.77 2.77 -1.72
N THR A 110 -10.62 3.65 -2.23
CA THR A 110 -10.50 5.10 -2.10
C THR A 110 -9.24 5.74 -2.72
N PHE A 111 -8.44 5.00 -3.49
CA PHE A 111 -7.32 5.56 -4.25
C PHE A 111 -7.84 6.47 -5.38
N THR A 112 -7.17 7.60 -5.60
CA THR A 112 -7.56 8.62 -6.58
C THR A 112 -6.34 9.14 -7.32
N ILE A 113 -6.53 9.88 -8.42
CA ILE A 113 -5.43 10.54 -9.13
C ILE A 113 -4.66 11.51 -8.21
N SER A 114 -5.36 12.25 -7.36
CA SER A 114 -4.72 13.14 -6.37
C SER A 114 -3.92 12.37 -5.31
N ALA A 115 -4.28 11.11 -5.02
CA ALA A 115 -3.48 10.23 -4.19
C ALA A 115 -2.25 9.73 -4.93
N ALA A 116 -2.39 9.35 -6.21
CA ALA A 116 -1.27 8.95 -7.06
C ALA A 116 -0.22 10.06 -7.16
N GLU A 117 -0.64 11.31 -7.39
CA GLU A 117 0.23 12.48 -7.38
C GLU A 117 0.92 12.72 -6.02
N ARG A 118 0.18 12.53 -4.93
CA ARG A 118 0.71 12.71 -3.56
C ARG A 118 1.80 11.71 -3.24
N TYR A 119 1.60 10.46 -3.61
CA TYR A 119 2.49 9.35 -3.30
C TYR A 119 3.43 8.98 -4.45
N GLN A 120 3.48 9.77 -5.52
CA GLN A 120 4.33 9.53 -6.68
C GLN A 120 5.79 9.31 -6.31
N SER A 121 6.32 10.12 -5.38
CA SER A 121 7.72 10.03 -4.93
C SER A 121 8.03 8.69 -4.28
N VAL A 122 7.21 8.20 -3.36
CA VAL A 122 7.45 6.90 -2.71
C VAL A 122 7.28 5.73 -3.69
N ILE A 123 6.32 5.83 -4.62
CA ILE A 123 6.15 4.82 -5.68
C ILE A 123 7.40 4.78 -6.57
N GLN A 124 7.89 5.93 -7.00
CA GLN A 124 9.11 6.04 -7.79
C GLN A 124 10.34 5.49 -7.04
N MET A 125 10.52 5.85 -5.77
CA MET A 125 11.62 5.33 -4.93
C MET A 125 11.57 3.82 -4.82
N PHE A 126 10.40 3.26 -4.52
CA PHE A 126 10.19 1.82 -4.40
C PHE A 126 10.47 1.08 -5.72
N CYS A 127 9.86 1.53 -6.81
CA CYS A 127 10.06 0.92 -8.14
C CYS A 127 11.53 0.97 -8.55
N ASN A 128 12.20 2.10 -8.34
CA ASN A 128 13.63 2.23 -8.64
C ASN A 128 14.47 1.23 -7.83
N LYS A 129 14.21 1.09 -6.52
CA LYS A 129 14.92 0.10 -5.69
C LYS A 129 14.64 -1.34 -6.13
N CYS A 130 13.42 -1.65 -6.55
CA CYS A 130 13.09 -2.99 -7.10
C CYS A 130 13.85 -3.31 -8.39
N MET A 131 14.10 -2.32 -9.25
CA MET A 131 14.81 -2.50 -10.52
C MET A 131 16.34 -2.49 -10.36
N THR A 132 16.86 -1.65 -9.45
CA THR A 132 18.31 -1.40 -9.32
C THR A 132 18.98 -2.20 -8.22
N SER A 133 18.23 -2.82 -7.32
CA SER A 133 18.77 -3.70 -6.29
C SER A 133 19.54 -4.87 -6.90
N LYS A 134 20.51 -5.43 -6.17
CA LYS A 134 21.28 -6.59 -6.60
C LYS A 134 20.36 -7.77 -7.00
N THR A 135 19.29 -7.98 -6.28
CA THR A 135 18.31 -9.05 -6.51
C THR A 135 17.40 -8.77 -7.71
N ARG A 136 17.22 -7.48 -8.09
CA ARG A 136 16.25 -7.06 -9.12
C ARG A 136 14.87 -7.67 -8.88
N TYR A 137 14.23 -7.29 -7.79
CA TYR A 137 12.95 -7.86 -7.34
C TYR A 137 11.84 -7.84 -8.40
N SER A 138 11.86 -6.86 -9.32
CA SER A 138 10.92 -6.80 -10.44
C SER A 138 10.89 -8.08 -11.29
N ASN A 139 12.00 -8.82 -11.36
CA ASN A 139 12.07 -10.08 -12.12
C ASN A 139 11.29 -11.21 -11.44
N TYR A 140 11.11 -11.14 -10.14
CA TYR A 140 10.46 -12.18 -9.32
C TYR A 140 8.97 -11.91 -9.10
N ILE A 141 8.47 -10.72 -9.45
CA ILE A 141 7.04 -10.41 -9.38
C ILE A 141 6.37 -11.03 -10.60
N THR A 142 5.67 -12.15 -10.41
CA THR A 142 5.00 -12.89 -11.49
C THR A 142 3.61 -12.37 -11.80
N GLN A 143 2.98 -11.69 -10.86
CA GLN A 143 1.66 -11.08 -11.03
C GLN A 143 1.49 -9.92 -10.05
N MET A 144 0.77 -8.87 -10.48
CA MET A 144 0.35 -7.76 -9.64
C MET A 144 -1.16 -7.56 -9.79
N ASN A 145 -1.90 -7.92 -8.76
CA ASN A 145 -3.35 -7.80 -8.70
C ASN A 145 -3.74 -6.47 -8.03
N LEU A 146 -4.51 -5.65 -8.71
CA LEU A 146 -5.04 -4.39 -8.20
C LEU A 146 -6.53 -4.53 -7.92
N TYR A 147 -6.92 -4.41 -6.67
CA TYR A 147 -8.31 -4.53 -6.21
C TYR A 147 -8.94 -3.16 -5.99
N TYR A 148 -10.25 -3.06 -6.14
CA TYR A 148 -11.03 -1.82 -6.04
C TYR A 148 -10.50 -0.71 -6.96
N THR A 149 -10.15 -1.09 -8.20
CA THR A 149 -9.60 -0.12 -9.16
C THR A 149 -10.57 1.03 -9.39
N PRO A 150 -10.09 2.28 -9.27
CA PRO A 150 -10.94 3.45 -9.48
C PRO A 150 -11.31 3.62 -10.96
N ALA A 151 -12.41 4.31 -11.25
CA ALA A 151 -12.85 4.59 -12.62
C ALA A 151 -11.79 5.33 -13.46
N MET A 152 -10.90 6.12 -12.82
CA MET A 152 -9.81 6.86 -13.47
C MET A 152 -8.49 6.08 -13.50
N ILE A 153 -8.53 4.76 -13.45
CA ILE A 153 -7.32 3.92 -13.37
C ILE A 153 -6.38 4.13 -14.57
N ASP A 154 -6.89 4.39 -15.75
CA ASP A 154 -6.05 4.61 -16.93
C ASP A 154 -5.24 5.92 -16.83
N SER A 155 -5.81 6.99 -16.28
CA SER A 155 -5.08 8.21 -15.99
C SER A 155 -4.00 8.01 -14.91
N ILE A 156 -4.30 7.22 -13.89
CA ILE A 156 -3.34 6.86 -12.84
C ILE A 156 -2.21 6.00 -13.42
N ARG A 157 -2.54 5.03 -14.26
CA ARG A 157 -1.55 4.20 -14.97
C ARG A 157 -0.64 5.03 -15.84
N ALA A 158 -1.19 5.98 -16.62
CA ALA A 158 -0.40 6.89 -17.45
C ALA A 158 0.58 7.72 -16.62
N LEU A 159 0.14 8.23 -15.46
CA LEU A 159 0.98 8.99 -14.53
C LEU A 159 2.13 8.16 -13.95
N LEU A 160 1.88 6.90 -13.60
CA LEU A 160 2.83 6.05 -12.90
C LEU A 160 3.68 5.19 -13.86
N ARG A 161 3.27 5.05 -15.11
CA ARG A 161 3.92 4.21 -16.14
C ARG A 161 5.43 4.41 -16.24
N PRO A 162 5.98 5.65 -16.20
CA PRO A 162 7.42 5.88 -16.34
C PRO A 162 8.28 5.25 -15.23
N PHE A 163 7.69 4.90 -14.08
CA PHE A 163 8.40 4.38 -12.92
C PHE A 163 8.32 2.86 -12.81
N ILE A 164 7.33 2.23 -13.46
CA ILE A 164 7.08 0.79 -13.34
C ILE A 164 7.86 0.02 -14.38
N ASP A 165 8.59 -1.02 -13.95
CA ASP A 165 9.27 -1.97 -14.85
C ASP A 165 8.28 -2.56 -15.87
N ASN A 166 8.71 -2.67 -17.13
CA ASN A 166 7.85 -3.18 -18.19
C ASN A 166 7.32 -4.59 -17.91
N ASN A 167 8.18 -5.48 -17.40
CA ASN A 167 7.78 -6.84 -17.08
C ASN A 167 6.71 -6.90 -16.00
N VAL A 168 6.81 -6.02 -14.98
CA VAL A 168 5.78 -5.91 -13.93
C VAL A 168 4.50 -5.30 -14.50
N TYR A 169 4.62 -4.27 -15.34
CA TYR A 169 3.47 -3.59 -15.92
C TYR A 169 2.59 -4.52 -16.75
N GLU A 170 3.19 -5.41 -17.53
CA GLU A 170 2.48 -6.38 -18.38
C GLU A 170 1.77 -7.48 -17.57
N ARG A 171 2.15 -7.65 -16.30
CA ARG A 171 1.58 -8.63 -15.37
C ARG A 171 0.53 -8.04 -14.42
N ILE A 172 0.13 -6.78 -14.64
CA ILE A 172 -0.92 -6.15 -13.85
C ILE A 172 -2.28 -6.68 -14.27
N VAL A 173 -3.00 -7.21 -13.29
CA VAL A 173 -4.42 -7.60 -13.40
C VAL A 173 -5.25 -6.65 -12.54
N MET A 174 -6.35 -6.14 -13.08
CA MET A 174 -7.18 -5.16 -12.42
C MET A 174 -8.58 -5.71 -12.17
N TYR A 175 -9.07 -5.55 -10.95
CA TYR A 175 -10.40 -5.93 -10.53
C TYR A 175 -11.20 -4.69 -10.15
N SER A 176 -12.41 -4.60 -10.66
CA SER A 176 -13.35 -3.51 -10.36
C SER A 176 -13.78 -3.52 -8.89
N LYS A 177 -14.46 -2.46 -8.47
CA LYS A 177 -15.05 -2.39 -7.11
C LYS A 177 -16.08 -3.47 -6.84
N SER A 178 -16.79 -3.93 -7.86
CA SER A 178 -17.81 -4.99 -7.73
C SER A 178 -17.22 -6.39 -7.65
N GLU A 179 -16.10 -6.66 -8.31
CA GLU A 179 -15.42 -7.97 -8.33
C GLU A 179 -14.53 -8.20 -7.10
N SER A 180 -13.92 -7.13 -6.61
CA SER A 180 -12.88 -7.20 -5.59
C SER A 180 -13.30 -7.88 -4.28
N PRO A 181 -14.52 -7.67 -3.72
CA PRO A 181 -14.89 -8.29 -2.45
C PRO A 181 -14.84 -9.81 -2.47
N GLU A 182 -15.41 -10.43 -3.50
CA GLU A 182 -15.45 -11.90 -3.62
C GLU A 182 -14.06 -12.50 -3.83
N ILE A 183 -13.21 -11.83 -4.65
CA ILE A 183 -11.87 -12.31 -4.93
C ILE A 183 -11.00 -12.18 -3.69
N LEU A 184 -11.07 -11.05 -2.96
CA LEU A 184 -10.33 -10.85 -1.72
C LEU A 184 -10.79 -11.79 -0.60
N LYS A 185 -12.08 -12.10 -0.51
CA LYS A 185 -12.61 -13.09 0.43
C LYS A 185 -11.94 -14.44 0.24
N LYS A 186 -11.87 -14.92 -1.01
CA LYS A 186 -11.17 -16.17 -1.38
C LYS A 186 -9.67 -16.09 -1.11
N LEU A 187 -9.03 -14.98 -1.50
CA LEU A 187 -7.60 -14.76 -1.31
C LEU A 187 -7.19 -14.85 0.17
N LEU A 188 -8.02 -14.31 1.07
CA LEU A 188 -7.74 -14.24 2.51
C LEU A 188 -8.25 -15.46 3.28
N GLY A 189 -8.81 -16.48 2.61
CA GLY A 189 -9.34 -17.68 3.25
C GLY A 189 -10.51 -17.40 4.21
N ARG A 190 -11.29 -16.37 3.93
CA ARG A 190 -12.44 -15.96 4.74
C ARG A 190 -13.76 -16.59 4.26
N ASP A 191 -13.67 -17.73 3.58
CA ASP A 191 -14.82 -18.54 3.23
C ASP A 191 -15.37 -19.18 4.51
N SER A 192 -16.41 -18.58 5.06
CA SER A 192 -17.21 -19.13 6.17
C SER A 192 -18.53 -19.64 5.64
#